data_83f71ea8b5daf49c78db9883339c3a53
#
_entry.id   83f71ea8b5daf49c78db9883339c3a53
#
_cell.length_a   1.000
_cell.length_b   1.000
_cell.length_c   1.000
_cell.angle_alpha   90.00
_cell.angle_beta   90.00
_cell.angle_gamma   90.00
#
_symmetry.space_group_name_H-M   'P 1'
#
loop_
_entity.id
_entity.type
_entity.pdbx_description
1 polymer ?
#
loop_
_entity_poly.entity_id
_entity_poly.type
_entity_poly.pdbx_seq_one_letter_code
_entity_poly.pdbx_strand_id
1 'polypeptide(L)'
;MIQDIAPHKLNNQYGQKKAPDAGSKFLYYDGRKVLVRKGIGGNENQIAYPTYEELKKCMPKDVAEDTEYTYLFAVDDKSYYLGKKENVGILSEQMGYEWIDHQEFRCVSPKYEAFAGITGWQLARWYQDHKFCGRCGNVMKPDHVERMMQCPKCGLMEFPKICPAVIIGVIDGDRILMSKYAGREYKKYALLAGFTEIGETLEETVSREVMEEVGLKVKNITYYKNQPWAFSDTLLMGFFCELDGSDQVKLDGNELALAEWFERNQIPVEPDDISLTNEMMMVFRDGYTI
;
A
#
# COMPACT_ATOMS: atom_id res chain seq x y z
N MET A 1 -3.40 -10.08 6.19
CA MET A 1 -2.89 -8.78 5.64
C MET A 1 -3.93 -8.15 4.73
N ILE A 2 -3.85 -6.84 4.42
CA ILE A 2 -4.88 -6.13 3.61
C ILE A 2 -5.10 -6.75 2.22
N GLN A 3 -4.07 -7.33 1.60
CA GLN A 3 -4.18 -8.01 0.30
C GLN A 3 -4.78 -9.42 0.37
N ASP A 4 -4.97 -9.96 1.56
CA ASP A 4 -5.59 -11.29 1.76
C ASP A 4 -7.11 -11.17 1.65
N ILE A 5 -7.57 -11.02 0.42
CA ILE A 5 -8.97 -10.72 0.06
C ILE A 5 -9.79 -11.95 -0.34
N ALA A 6 -9.27 -13.16 -0.12
CA ALA A 6 -10.01 -14.38 -0.46
C ALA A 6 -11.46 -14.35 0.10
N PRO A 7 -12.46 -14.84 -0.65
CA PRO A 7 -12.36 -15.58 -1.92
C PRO A 7 -12.17 -14.69 -3.17
N HIS A 8 -12.15 -13.37 -3.01
CA HIS A 8 -11.95 -12.41 -4.10
C HIS A 8 -10.52 -12.48 -4.65
N LYS A 9 -10.36 -12.13 -5.92
CA LYS A 9 -9.06 -12.18 -6.63
C LYS A 9 -8.79 -10.87 -7.35
N LEU A 10 -7.61 -10.30 -7.11
CA LEU A 10 -7.11 -9.18 -7.90
C LEU A 10 -6.63 -9.69 -9.27
N ASN A 11 -7.14 -9.06 -10.34
CA ASN A 11 -6.59 -9.20 -11.69
C ASN A 11 -5.93 -7.87 -12.09
N ASN A 12 -4.60 -7.86 -12.07
CA ASN A 12 -3.80 -6.68 -12.38
C ASN A 12 -3.21 -6.71 -13.81
N GLN A 13 -3.75 -7.52 -14.71
CA GLN A 13 -3.30 -7.64 -16.10
C GLN A 13 -3.77 -6.43 -16.92
N TYR A 14 -2.86 -5.53 -17.22
CA TYR A 14 -3.15 -4.28 -17.93
C TYR A 14 -3.59 -4.49 -19.39
N GLY A 15 -3.02 -5.48 -20.08
CA GLY A 15 -3.38 -5.82 -21.47
C GLY A 15 -4.80 -6.36 -21.65
N GLN A 16 -5.50 -6.71 -20.56
CA GLN A 16 -6.90 -7.18 -20.58
C GLN A 16 -7.91 -6.08 -20.26
N LYS A 17 -7.49 -4.81 -20.34
CA LYS A 17 -8.38 -3.68 -20.13
C LYS A 17 -9.61 -3.73 -21.03
N LYS A 18 -10.76 -3.43 -20.45
CA LYS A 18 -12.07 -3.38 -21.13
C LYS A 18 -12.65 -1.97 -21.04
N ALA A 19 -13.62 -1.67 -21.87
CA ALA A 19 -14.48 -0.50 -21.66
C ALA A 19 -15.32 -0.72 -20.39
N PRO A 20 -15.67 0.36 -19.63
CA PRO A 20 -16.48 0.22 -18.44
C PRO A 20 -17.88 -0.31 -18.76
N ASP A 21 -18.35 -1.25 -17.97
CA ASP A 21 -19.72 -1.74 -17.92
C ASP A 21 -20.50 -1.13 -16.75
N ALA A 22 -21.80 -1.40 -16.65
CA ALA A 22 -22.67 -0.81 -15.62
C ALA A 22 -22.17 -1.02 -14.19
N GLY A 23 -21.51 -2.14 -13.90
CA GLY A 23 -20.98 -2.51 -12.59
C GLY A 23 -19.55 -2.07 -12.34
N SER A 24 -18.86 -1.51 -13.33
CA SER A 24 -17.50 -1.01 -13.21
C SER A 24 -17.43 0.13 -12.20
N LYS A 25 -16.36 0.16 -11.39
CA LYS A 25 -16.18 1.10 -10.29
C LYS A 25 -15.19 2.19 -10.62
N PHE A 26 -15.44 3.39 -10.09
CA PHE A 26 -14.64 4.57 -10.34
C PHE A 26 -14.03 5.08 -9.04
N LEU A 27 -12.71 5.14 -8.99
CA LEU A 27 -11.93 5.60 -7.86
C LEU A 27 -11.54 7.06 -8.06
N TYR A 28 -11.92 7.92 -7.12
CA TYR A 28 -11.62 9.35 -7.14
C TYR A 28 -10.70 9.69 -5.98
N TYR A 29 -9.64 10.45 -6.27
CA TYR A 29 -8.65 10.85 -5.29
C TYR A 29 -8.37 12.34 -5.32
N ASP A 30 -8.18 12.94 -4.15
CA ASP A 30 -7.71 14.29 -3.96
C ASP A 30 -6.65 14.34 -2.84
N GLY A 31 -5.38 14.32 -3.22
CA GLY A 31 -4.27 14.15 -2.30
C GLY A 31 -4.39 12.85 -1.50
N ARG A 32 -4.59 12.96 -0.20
CA ARG A 32 -4.79 11.83 0.72
C ARG A 32 -6.23 11.33 0.81
N LYS A 33 -7.16 12.02 0.19
CA LYS A 33 -8.59 11.71 0.28
C LYS A 33 -9.06 10.82 -0.86
N VAL A 34 -10.03 9.98 -0.57
CA VAL A 34 -10.73 9.12 -1.52
C VAL A 34 -12.23 9.30 -1.38
N LEU A 35 -12.94 9.32 -2.52
CA LEU A 35 -14.41 9.47 -2.55
C LEU A 35 -15.07 8.12 -2.40
N VAL A 36 -15.86 7.95 -1.35
CA VAL A 36 -16.61 6.72 -1.05
C VAL A 36 -18.01 7.04 -0.54
N ARG A 37 -18.93 6.10 -0.64
CA ARG A 37 -20.17 6.11 0.14
C ARG A 37 -19.97 5.19 1.34
N LYS A 38 -20.26 5.69 2.55
CA LYS A 38 -20.15 4.96 3.82
C LYS A 38 -21.55 4.54 4.34
N GLY A 39 -21.56 3.70 5.35
CA GLY A 39 -22.79 3.38 6.08
C GLY A 39 -23.75 2.44 5.35
N ILE A 40 -23.25 1.64 4.42
CA ILE A 40 -24.07 0.75 3.60
C ILE A 40 -24.60 -0.40 4.47
N GLY A 41 -25.91 -0.69 4.36
CA GLY A 41 -26.53 -1.77 5.12
C GLY A 41 -26.52 -1.59 6.64
N GLY A 42 -26.35 -0.34 7.12
CA GLY A 42 -26.31 -0.03 8.56
C GLY A 42 -24.94 -0.26 9.22
N ASN A 43 -23.92 -0.59 8.46
CA ASN A 43 -22.54 -0.71 8.96
C ASN A 43 -21.73 0.54 8.57
N GLU A 44 -21.40 1.39 9.54
CA GLU A 44 -20.69 2.66 9.34
C GLU A 44 -19.31 2.49 8.66
N ASN A 45 -18.66 1.35 8.85
CA ASN A 45 -17.37 1.07 8.24
C ASN A 45 -17.47 0.49 6.83
N GLN A 46 -18.67 0.17 6.34
CA GLN A 46 -18.83 -0.38 5.01
C GLN A 46 -18.78 0.72 3.96
N ILE A 47 -17.91 0.53 2.95
CA ILE A 47 -17.74 1.47 1.85
C ILE A 47 -18.16 0.90 0.50
N ALA A 48 -18.49 1.80 -0.44
CA ALA A 48 -18.59 1.49 -1.86
C ALA A 48 -18.08 2.66 -2.71
N TYR A 49 -17.62 2.34 -3.92
CA TYR A 49 -17.20 3.31 -4.93
C TYR A 49 -18.33 3.60 -5.92
N PRO A 50 -18.34 4.78 -6.54
CA PRO A 50 -19.28 5.10 -7.62
C PRO A 50 -19.19 4.07 -8.75
N THR A 51 -20.35 3.64 -9.22
CA THR A 51 -20.45 2.74 -10.37
C THR A 51 -20.60 3.52 -11.68
N TYR A 52 -20.28 2.88 -12.80
CA TYR A 52 -20.49 3.49 -14.13
C TYR A 52 -21.97 3.79 -14.39
N GLU A 53 -22.87 2.94 -13.89
CA GLU A 53 -24.32 3.20 -14.00
C GLU A 53 -24.73 4.48 -13.25
N GLU A 54 -24.18 4.71 -12.05
CA GLU A 54 -24.44 5.94 -11.29
C GLU A 54 -23.86 7.16 -12.00
N LEU A 55 -22.64 7.05 -12.54
CA LEU A 55 -22.04 8.12 -13.33
C LEU A 55 -22.90 8.50 -14.55
N LYS A 56 -23.40 7.53 -15.30
CA LYS A 56 -24.25 7.78 -16.46
C LYS A 56 -25.54 8.54 -16.11
N LYS A 57 -26.09 8.32 -14.93
CA LYS A 57 -27.30 9.05 -14.46
C LYS A 57 -27.02 10.52 -14.18
N CYS A 58 -25.76 10.86 -13.87
CA CYS A 58 -25.33 12.20 -13.49
C CYS A 58 -24.71 12.99 -14.65
N MET A 59 -24.28 12.33 -15.72
CA MET A 59 -23.61 12.97 -16.84
C MET A 59 -24.57 13.28 -17.99
N PRO A 60 -24.39 14.42 -18.69
CA PRO A 60 -25.00 14.62 -19.99
C PRO A 60 -24.64 13.49 -20.97
N LYS A 61 -25.57 13.04 -21.77
CA LYS A 61 -25.40 11.86 -22.66
C LYS A 61 -24.22 11.98 -23.63
N ASP A 62 -23.96 13.17 -24.12
CA ASP A 62 -22.86 13.53 -25.01
C ASP A 62 -21.48 13.47 -24.37
N VAL A 63 -21.38 13.61 -23.03
CA VAL A 63 -20.12 13.51 -22.28
C VAL A 63 -19.79 12.06 -21.89
N ALA A 64 -20.79 11.21 -21.75
CA ALA A 64 -20.62 9.82 -21.31
C ALA A 64 -20.02 8.93 -22.41
N GLU A 65 -20.24 9.24 -23.69
CA GLU A 65 -19.81 8.39 -24.82
C GLU A 65 -18.37 8.66 -25.28
N ASP A 66 -17.81 9.86 -25.02
CA ASP A 66 -16.51 10.31 -25.56
C ASP A 66 -15.42 10.39 -24.46
N THR A 67 -15.64 9.77 -23.30
CA THR A 67 -14.72 9.89 -22.17
C THR A 67 -13.74 8.73 -22.13
N GLU A 68 -12.46 9.02 -22.40
CA GLU A 68 -11.37 8.07 -22.20
C GLU A 68 -11.15 7.84 -20.69
N TYR A 69 -11.37 6.60 -20.23
CA TYR A 69 -11.18 6.21 -18.85
C TYR A 69 -9.86 5.48 -18.65
N THR A 70 -9.14 5.83 -17.57
CA THR A 70 -7.91 5.15 -17.20
C THR A 70 -8.25 3.87 -16.44
N TYR A 71 -8.09 2.72 -17.08
CA TYR A 71 -8.23 1.40 -16.44
C TYR A 71 -7.13 1.18 -15.41
N LEU A 72 -7.50 0.71 -14.22
CA LEU A 72 -6.56 0.40 -13.15
C LEU A 72 -6.31 -1.12 -13.02
N PHE A 73 -7.32 -1.88 -12.68
CA PHE A 73 -7.29 -3.34 -12.48
C PHE A 73 -8.73 -3.87 -12.38
N ALA A 74 -8.87 -5.16 -12.13
CA ALA A 74 -10.16 -5.74 -11.74
C ALA A 74 -10.03 -6.52 -10.43
N VAL A 75 -11.14 -6.62 -9.68
CA VAL A 75 -11.32 -7.59 -8.61
C VAL A 75 -12.46 -8.50 -9.05
N ASP A 76 -12.18 -9.79 -9.19
CA ASP A 76 -13.04 -10.77 -9.84
C ASP A 76 -13.43 -10.31 -11.26
N ASP A 77 -14.72 -10.14 -11.53
CA ASP A 77 -15.27 -9.65 -12.78
C ASP A 77 -15.47 -8.11 -12.83
N LYS A 78 -15.25 -7.41 -11.72
CA LYS A 78 -15.47 -5.95 -11.60
C LYS A 78 -14.21 -5.17 -11.94
N SER A 79 -14.30 -4.35 -12.97
CA SER A 79 -13.22 -3.44 -13.38
C SER A 79 -13.24 -2.14 -12.60
N TYR A 80 -12.03 -1.64 -12.27
CA TYR A 80 -11.82 -0.38 -11.57
C TYR A 80 -11.11 0.61 -12.49
N TYR A 81 -11.59 1.85 -12.48
CA TYR A 81 -11.09 2.94 -13.30
C TYR A 81 -10.77 4.16 -12.44
N LEU A 82 -9.85 4.99 -12.91
CA LEU A 82 -9.59 6.28 -12.29
C LEU A 82 -10.67 7.28 -12.70
N GLY A 83 -11.35 7.85 -11.72
CA GLY A 83 -12.40 8.86 -11.94
C GLY A 83 -11.83 10.23 -12.28
N LYS A 84 -12.58 11.03 -13.04
CA LYS A 84 -12.24 12.42 -13.37
C LYS A 84 -12.89 13.38 -12.38
N LYS A 85 -12.15 14.42 -11.95
CA LYS A 85 -12.58 15.36 -10.89
C LYS A 85 -13.88 16.12 -11.22
N GLU A 86 -14.19 16.31 -12.48
CA GLU A 86 -15.38 17.04 -12.96
C GLU A 86 -16.71 16.42 -12.47
N ASN A 87 -16.70 15.13 -12.15
CA ASN A 87 -17.91 14.40 -11.77
C ASN A 87 -18.17 14.41 -10.25
N VAL A 88 -17.22 14.86 -9.45
CA VAL A 88 -17.23 14.74 -7.99
C VAL A 88 -18.38 15.51 -7.34
N GLY A 89 -18.66 16.75 -7.79
CA GLY A 89 -19.71 17.58 -7.24
C GLY A 89 -21.08 16.89 -7.25
N ILE A 90 -21.44 16.30 -8.39
CA ILE A 90 -22.72 15.60 -8.57
C ILE A 90 -22.79 14.34 -7.69
N LEU A 91 -21.70 13.57 -7.60
CA LEU A 91 -21.65 12.36 -6.78
C LEU A 91 -21.82 12.67 -5.29
N SER A 92 -21.19 13.73 -4.78
CA SER A 92 -21.29 14.09 -3.37
C SER A 92 -22.66 14.68 -3.02
N GLU A 93 -23.17 15.61 -3.83
CA GLU A 93 -24.43 16.31 -3.54
C GLU A 93 -25.67 15.46 -3.73
N GLN A 94 -25.70 14.59 -4.74
CA GLN A 94 -26.92 13.87 -5.14
C GLN A 94 -26.93 12.40 -4.70
N MET A 95 -25.74 11.80 -4.48
CA MET A 95 -25.62 10.35 -4.24
C MET A 95 -24.99 9.98 -2.91
N GLY A 96 -24.67 10.97 -2.05
CA GLY A 96 -24.17 10.73 -0.71
C GLY A 96 -22.75 10.15 -0.65
N TYR A 97 -21.92 10.46 -1.66
CA TYR A 97 -20.48 10.17 -1.60
C TYR A 97 -19.76 11.26 -0.81
N GLU A 98 -18.79 10.83 0.01
CA GLU A 98 -17.99 11.70 0.87
C GLU A 98 -16.50 11.41 0.75
N TRP A 99 -15.67 12.39 1.11
CA TRP A 99 -14.23 12.26 1.13
C TRP A 99 -13.75 11.72 2.47
N ILE A 100 -13.09 10.58 2.46
CA ILE A 100 -12.39 10.01 3.63
C ILE A 100 -10.86 10.05 3.42
N ASP A 101 -10.08 10.02 4.51
CA ASP A 101 -8.63 9.88 4.42
C ASP A 101 -8.27 8.43 4.02
N HIS A 102 -7.26 8.26 3.15
CA HIS A 102 -6.82 6.92 2.70
C HIS A 102 -6.35 6.02 3.85
N GLN A 103 -5.97 6.57 5.02
CA GLN A 103 -5.64 5.77 6.18
C GLN A 103 -6.85 4.99 6.73
N GLU A 104 -8.08 5.44 6.46
CA GLU A 104 -9.29 4.72 6.85
C GLU A 104 -9.41 3.35 6.17
N PHE A 105 -8.70 3.11 5.05
CA PHE A 105 -8.63 1.78 4.44
C PHE A 105 -8.09 0.68 5.36
N ARG A 106 -7.49 1.04 6.48
CA ARG A 106 -7.08 0.09 7.52
C ARG A 106 -8.24 -0.41 8.37
N CYS A 107 -9.40 0.25 8.34
CA CYS A 107 -10.52 -0.01 9.25
C CYS A 107 -11.86 -0.23 8.53
N VAL A 108 -11.93 0.06 7.21
CA VAL A 108 -13.19 -0.07 6.45
C VAL A 108 -13.40 -1.47 5.90
N SER A 109 -14.63 -1.77 5.56
CA SER A 109 -15.07 -3.03 4.97
C SER A 109 -15.87 -2.81 3.67
N PRO A 110 -16.02 -3.80 2.82
CA PRO A 110 -15.32 -5.08 2.87
C PRO A 110 -13.83 -4.93 2.53
N LYS A 111 -12.99 -5.84 3.01
CA LYS A 111 -11.53 -5.79 2.87
C LYS A 111 -11.06 -5.67 1.41
N TYR A 112 -11.72 -6.34 0.48
CA TYR A 112 -11.36 -6.26 -0.93
C TYR A 112 -11.58 -4.86 -1.52
N GLU A 113 -12.57 -4.10 -1.04
CA GLU A 113 -12.75 -2.68 -1.43
C GLU A 113 -11.68 -1.79 -0.82
N ALA A 114 -11.31 -2.02 0.44
CA ALA A 114 -10.21 -1.32 1.09
C ALA A 114 -8.89 -1.53 0.33
N PHE A 115 -8.60 -2.79 -0.04
CA PHE A 115 -7.42 -3.14 -0.83
C PHE A 115 -7.47 -2.53 -2.24
N ALA A 116 -8.62 -2.59 -2.92
CA ALA A 116 -8.80 -1.95 -4.22
C ALA A 116 -8.58 -0.42 -4.13
N GLY A 117 -9.14 0.22 -3.09
CA GLY A 117 -8.99 1.66 -2.90
C GLY A 117 -7.55 2.09 -2.68
N ILE A 118 -6.81 1.41 -1.80
CA ILE A 118 -5.42 1.80 -1.55
C ILE A 118 -4.49 1.47 -2.73
N THR A 119 -4.74 0.36 -3.43
CA THR A 119 -4.00 0.01 -4.66
C THR A 119 -4.26 1.02 -5.77
N GLY A 120 -5.51 1.44 -5.93
CA GLY A 120 -5.88 2.50 -6.87
C GLY A 120 -5.27 3.86 -6.51
N TRP A 121 -5.13 4.18 -5.22
CA TRP A 121 -4.49 5.40 -4.75
C TRP A 121 -2.99 5.46 -5.14
N GLN A 122 -2.27 4.37 -4.99
CA GLN A 122 -0.87 4.26 -5.44
C GLN A 122 -0.76 4.51 -6.95
N LEU A 123 -1.61 3.87 -7.75
CA LEU A 123 -1.63 4.06 -9.21
C LEU A 123 -2.02 5.50 -9.60
N ALA A 124 -3.03 6.08 -8.93
CA ALA A 124 -3.48 7.45 -9.22
C ALA A 124 -2.36 8.48 -8.98
N ARG A 125 -1.61 8.34 -7.87
CA ARG A 125 -0.44 9.16 -7.57
C ARG A 125 0.62 9.01 -8.65
N TRP A 126 0.96 7.76 -8.99
CA TRP A 126 1.95 7.50 -10.03
C TRP A 126 1.56 8.15 -11.36
N TYR A 127 0.30 8.04 -11.83
CA TYR A 127 -0.18 8.74 -13.03
C TYR A 127 -0.09 10.27 -12.90
N GLN A 128 -0.35 10.80 -11.71
CA GLN A 128 -0.27 12.23 -11.45
C GLN A 128 1.17 12.75 -11.48
N ASP A 129 2.09 12.02 -10.87
CA ASP A 129 3.50 12.41 -10.74
C ASP A 129 4.26 12.27 -12.07
N HIS A 130 3.78 11.40 -12.98
CA HIS A 130 4.43 11.14 -14.28
C HIS A 130 3.69 11.78 -15.48
N LYS A 131 2.98 12.89 -15.26
CA LYS A 131 2.37 13.68 -16.35
C LYS A 131 3.39 14.32 -17.27
N PHE A 132 4.56 14.66 -16.76
CA PHE A 132 5.63 15.30 -17.50
C PHE A 132 6.91 14.46 -17.44
N CYS A 133 7.62 14.43 -18.54
CA CYS A 133 8.89 13.71 -18.66
C CYS A 133 9.97 14.35 -17.78
N GLY A 134 10.54 13.60 -16.84
CA GLY A 134 11.62 14.05 -15.96
C GLY A 134 12.92 14.39 -16.71
N ARG A 135 13.08 13.92 -17.96
CA ARG A 135 14.27 14.20 -18.79
C ARG A 135 14.13 15.47 -19.64
N CYS A 136 12.97 15.72 -20.26
CA CYS A 136 12.80 16.79 -21.25
C CYS A 136 11.57 17.68 -21.06
N GLY A 137 10.81 17.48 -19.99
CA GLY A 137 9.63 18.29 -19.63
C GLY A 137 8.40 18.10 -20.53
N ASN A 138 8.47 17.23 -21.56
CA ASN A 138 7.33 17.01 -22.46
C ASN A 138 6.22 16.21 -21.77
N VAL A 139 4.96 16.37 -22.20
CA VAL A 139 3.82 15.60 -21.71
C VAL A 139 4.03 14.12 -22.03
N MET A 140 3.91 13.27 -21.01
CA MET A 140 3.97 11.81 -21.14
C MET A 140 2.63 11.26 -21.63
N LYS A 141 2.68 10.11 -22.30
CA LYS A 141 1.49 9.39 -22.75
C LYS A 141 1.47 7.97 -22.16
N PRO A 142 0.30 7.46 -21.76
CA PRO A 142 0.18 6.07 -21.37
C PRO A 142 0.41 5.15 -22.57
N ASP A 143 1.10 4.04 -22.35
CA ASP A 143 1.22 2.98 -23.34
C ASP A 143 -0.07 2.14 -23.41
N HIS A 144 -0.27 1.45 -24.52
CA HIS A 144 -1.47 0.66 -24.74
C HIS A 144 -1.31 -0.83 -24.36
N VAL A 145 -0.09 -1.31 -24.30
CA VAL A 145 0.23 -2.72 -24.01
C VAL A 145 0.72 -2.89 -22.58
N GLU A 146 1.69 -2.06 -22.19
CA GLU A 146 2.29 -2.10 -20.87
C GLU A 146 1.72 -1.00 -19.96
N ARG A 147 1.71 -1.26 -18.66
CA ARG A 147 1.40 -0.22 -17.67
C ARG A 147 2.61 0.67 -17.48
N MET A 148 2.81 1.60 -18.41
CA MET A 148 3.89 2.58 -18.38
C MET A 148 3.44 3.92 -18.96
N MET A 149 4.18 4.98 -18.61
CA MET A 149 4.12 6.28 -19.29
C MET A 149 5.32 6.41 -20.20
N GLN A 150 5.12 6.84 -21.44
CA GLN A 150 6.18 7.04 -22.42
C GLN A 150 6.24 8.49 -22.89
N CYS A 151 7.45 9.04 -22.98
CA CYS A 151 7.67 10.34 -23.55
C CYS A 151 7.69 10.27 -25.08
N PRO A 152 6.75 10.91 -25.80
CA PRO A 152 6.74 10.87 -27.27
C PRO A 152 7.90 11.64 -27.90
N LYS A 153 8.60 12.51 -27.12
CA LYS A 153 9.71 13.33 -27.63
C LYS A 153 11.08 12.67 -27.46
N CYS A 154 11.37 12.08 -26.29
CA CYS A 154 12.70 11.54 -25.99
C CYS A 154 12.73 10.04 -25.70
N GLY A 155 11.57 9.35 -25.76
CA GLY A 155 11.46 7.91 -25.56
C GLY A 155 11.63 7.43 -24.12
N LEU A 156 11.73 8.33 -23.11
CA LEU A 156 11.80 7.91 -21.71
C LEU A 156 10.56 7.10 -21.36
N MET A 157 10.77 5.96 -20.72
CA MET A 157 9.69 5.08 -20.19
C MET A 157 9.74 5.10 -18.67
N GLU A 158 8.55 5.22 -18.06
CA GLU A 158 8.38 5.20 -16.61
C GLU A 158 7.31 4.16 -16.24
N PHE A 159 7.69 3.21 -15.39
CA PHE A 159 6.81 2.17 -14.86
C PHE A 159 6.27 2.57 -13.49
N PRO A 160 5.16 1.95 -13.01
CA PRO A 160 4.66 2.19 -11.66
C PRO A 160 5.75 1.97 -10.61
N LYS A 161 5.86 2.95 -9.70
CA LYS A 161 6.87 2.92 -8.64
C LYS A 161 6.53 1.83 -7.62
N ILE A 162 7.50 0.98 -7.33
CA ILE A 162 7.49 0.00 -6.24
C ILE A 162 8.85 0.07 -5.57
N CYS A 163 8.88 0.48 -4.30
CA CYS A 163 10.11 0.57 -3.52
C CYS A 163 10.28 -0.70 -2.69
N PRO A 164 11.34 -1.51 -2.88
CA PRO A 164 11.61 -2.63 -2.01
C PRO A 164 12.05 -2.14 -0.62
N ALA A 165 11.50 -2.76 0.42
CA ALA A 165 11.88 -2.50 1.81
C ALA A 165 11.80 -3.78 2.64
N VAL A 166 12.62 -3.90 3.66
CA VAL A 166 12.61 -5.02 4.60
C VAL A 166 11.83 -4.68 5.85
N ILE A 167 11.18 -5.70 6.44
CA ILE A 167 10.64 -5.70 7.81
C ILE A 167 11.42 -6.76 8.56
N ILE A 168 11.99 -6.41 9.73
CA ILE A 168 13.00 -7.23 10.38
C ILE A 168 12.56 -7.60 11.79
N GLY A 169 12.30 -8.88 12.03
CA GLY A 169 12.12 -9.45 13.36
C GLY A 169 13.46 -9.99 13.87
N VAL A 170 14.16 -9.21 14.69
CA VAL A 170 15.39 -9.66 15.35
C VAL A 170 15.03 -10.46 16.57
N ILE A 171 15.47 -11.72 16.63
CA ILE A 171 15.16 -12.69 17.69
C ILE A 171 16.40 -13.01 18.51
N ASP A 172 16.22 -13.09 19.83
CA ASP A 172 17.20 -13.61 20.77
C ASP A 172 16.53 -14.61 21.73
N GLY A 173 16.56 -15.88 21.40
CA GLY A 173 15.83 -16.93 22.12
C GLY A 173 14.32 -16.68 22.09
N ASP A 174 13.74 -16.41 23.24
CA ASP A 174 12.30 -16.10 23.38
C ASP A 174 11.97 -14.60 23.37
N ARG A 175 12.93 -13.75 22.97
CA ARG A 175 12.74 -12.30 22.88
C ARG A 175 12.77 -11.84 21.43
N ILE A 176 11.98 -10.81 21.12
CA ILE A 176 12.00 -10.08 19.86
C ILE A 176 12.26 -8.60 20.11
N LEU A 177 13.06 -7.98 19.25
CA LEU A 177 13.29 -6.54 19.30
C LEU A 177 12.15 -5.79 18.65
N MET A 178 11.58 -4.82 19.37
CA MET A 178 10.53 -3.95 18.86
C MET A 178 10.92 -2.49 19.08
N SER A 179 10.49 -1.63 18.15
CA SER A 179 10.87 -0.22 18.14
C SER A 179 9.66 0.73 18.08
N LYS A 180 9.91 2.02 18.37
CA LYS A 180 8.99 3.12 18.10
C LYS A 180 9.70 4.22 17.34
N TYR A 181 9.07 4.71 16.31
CA TYR A 181 9.61 5.80 15.50
C TYR A 181 9.64 7.13 16.26
N ALA A 182 10.70 7.90 16.06
CA ALA A 182 10.81 9.27 16.51
C ALA A 182 9.99 10.21 15.60
N GLY A 183 9.33 11.21 16.18
CA GLY A 183 8.67 12.29 15.41
C GLY A 183 7.50 11.91 14.52
N ARG A 184 7.12 10.63 14.39
CA ARG A 184 6.00 10.19 13.57
C ARG A 184 4.67 10.19 14.34
N GLU A 185 3.54 10.30 13.62
CA GLU A 185 2.18 10.18 14.20
C GLU A 185 1.91 8.77 14.72
N TYR A 186 2.51 7.74 14.10
CA TYR A 186 2.39 6.35 14.52
C TYR A 186 3.17 6.10 15.81
N LYS A 187 2.45 5.83 16.91
CA LYS A 187 3.00 5.66 18.27
C LYS A 187 3.04 4.22 18.76
N LYS A 188 2.52 3.26 17.98
CA LYS A 188 2.54 1.85 18.35
C LYS A 188 3.93 1.26 18.13
N TYR A 189 4.19 0.13 18.78
CA TYR A 189 5.39 -0.66 18.51
C TYR A 189 5.36 -1.22 17.09
N ALA A 190 6.53 -1.28 16.48
CA ALA A 190 6.80 -1.83 15.16
C ALA A 190 8.07 -2.68 15.19
N LEU A 191 8.31 -3.44 14.15
CA LEU A 191 9.61 -4.05 13.86
C LEU A 191 10.50 -3.04 13.14
N LEU A 192 11.82 -3.28 13.11
CA LEU A 192 12.76 -2.49 12.32
C LEU A 192 12.41 -2.60 10.85
N ALA A 193 12.64 -1.54 10.09
CA ALA A 193 12.27 -1.50 8.68
C ALA A 193 13.05 -0.45 7.91
N GLY A 194 13.61 -0.83 6.77
CA GLY A 194 14.33 0.10 5.93
C GLY A 194 14.23 -0.21 4.43
N PHE A 195 14.59 0.77 3.61
CA PHE A 195 14.61 0.61 2.15
C PHE A 195 15.91 -0.05 1.70
N THR A 196 15.75 -0.90 0.67
CA THR A 196 16.90 -1.50 -0.02
C THR A 196 17.60 -0.44 -0.87
N GLU A 197 18.91 -0.34 -0.74
CA GLU A 197 19.75 0.54 -1.55
C GLU A 197 20.18 -0.13 -2.87
N ILE A 198 20.55 0.70 -3.85
CA ILE A 198 21.00 0.20 -5.16
C ILE A 198 22.25 -0.65 -4.98
N GLY A 199 22.17 -1.90 -5.44
CA GLY A 199 23.28 -2.85 -5.38
C GLY A 199 23.28 -3.79 -4.17
N GLU A 200 22.36 -3.60 -3.22
CA GLU A 200 22.19 -4.51 -2.08
C GLU A 200 21.29 -5.70 -2.41
N THR A 201 21.58 -6.83 -1.82
CA THR A 201 20.62 -7.91 -1.61
C THR A 201 19.71 -7.58 -0.42
N LEU A 202 18.58 -8.26 -0.29
CA LEU A 202 17.67 -8.02 0.84
C LEU A 202 18.29 -8.41 2.17
N GLU A 203 19.13 -9.46 2.20
CA GLU A 203 19.84 -9.91 3.38
C GLU A 203 20.92 -8.90 3.80
N GLU A 204 21.59 -8.26 2.86
CA GLU A 204 22.52 -7.15 3.11
C GLU A 204 21.77 -5.93 3.68
N THR A 205 20.59 -5.59 3.11
CA THR A 205 19.72 -4.54 3.64
C THR A 205 19.33 -4.84 5.09
N VAL A 206 18.91 -6.08 5.42
CA VAL A 206 18.58 -6.49 6.80
C VAL A 206 19.76 -6.24 7.73
N SER A 207 20.96 -6.68 7.33
CA SER A 207 22.17 -6.54 8.17
C SER A 207 22.56 -5.08 8.38
N ARG A 208 22.46 -4.25 7.35
CA ARG A 208 22.77 -2.82 7.40
C ARG A 208 21.78 -2.07 8.28
N GLU A 209 20.47 -2.23 8.05
CA GLU A 209 19.42 -1.53 8.79
C GLU A 209 19.47 -1.86 10.29
N VAL A 210 19.66 -3.13 10.65
CA VAL A 210 19.82 -3.51 12.07
C VAL A 210 21.07 -2.86 12.68
N MET A 211 22.17 -2.79 11.93
CA MET A 211 23.38 -2.15 12.42
C MET A 211 23.21 -0.62 12.55
N GLU A 212 22.56 0.03 11.58
CA GLU A 212 22.36 1.48 11.55
C GLU A 212 21.37 1.95 12.63
N GLU A 213 20.19 1.30 12.72
CA GLU A 213 19.13 1.74 13.64
C GLU A 213 19.40 1.41 15.10
N VAL A 214 20.00 0.24 15.39
CA VAL A 214 20.11 -0.30 16.75
C VAL A 214 21.50 -0.80 17.15
N GLY A 215 22.49 -0.77 16.25
CA GLY A 215 23.89 -1.14 16.53
C GLY A 215 24.12 -2.62 16.79
N LEU A 216 23.21 -3.49 16.36
CA LEU A 216 23.29 -4.94 16.58
C LEU A 216 23.81 -5.66 15.33
N LYS A 217 24.43 -6.83 15.54
CA LYS A 217 24.78 -7.78 14.48
C LYS A 217 23.75 -8.91 14.46
N VAL A 218 23.47 -9.41 13.27
CA VAL A 218 22.51 -10.50 13.06
C VAL A 218 23.09 -11.60 12.17
N LYS A 219 22.53 -12.79 12.32
CA LYS A 219 22.84 -14.00 11.56
C LYS A 219 21.56 -14.77 11.24
N ASN A 220 21.66 -15.86 10.48
CA ASN A 220 20.56 -16.77 10.16
C ASN A 220 19.33 -16.01 9.61
N ILE A 221 19.59 -15.06 8.68
CA ILE A 221 18.55 -14.23 8.07
C ILE A 221 17.65 -15.11 7.20
N THR A 222 16.37 -15.20 7.56
CA THR A 222 15.39 -16.10 6.93
C THR A 222 14.19 -15.30 6.42
N TYR A 223 13.90 -15.41 5.13
CA TYR A 223 12.70 -14.81 4.52
C TYR A 223 11.44 -15.45 5.10
N TYR A 224 10.47 -14.61 5.46
CA TYR A 224 9.17 -15.02 5.98
C TYR A 224 8.07 -14.88 4.92
N LYS A 225 7.70 -13.65 4.58
CA LYS A 225 6.62 -13.29 3.67
C LYS A 225 6.86 -11.93 3.03
N ASN A 226 6.03 -11.56 2.06
CA ASN A 226 5.99 -10.20 1.55
C ASN A 226 4.59 -9.62 1.53
N GLN A 227 4.52 -8.28 1.42
CA GLN A 227 3.28 -7.53 1.33
C GLN A 227 3.42 -6.37 0.36
N PRO A 228 2.55 -6.24 -0.67
CA PRO A 228 2.38 -4.99 -1.40
C PRO A 228 1.75 -3.96 -0.44
N TRP A 229 2.49 -2.89 -0.16
CA TRP A 229 2.09 -1.85 0.78
C TRP A 229 1.88 -0.52 0.08
N ALA A 230 0.70 -0.35 -0.51
CA ALA A 230 0.34 0.79 -1.34
C ALA A 230 0.29 2.13 -0.58
N PHE A 231 0.24 2.11 0.76
CA PHE A 231 0.29 3.33 1.58
C PHE A 231 1.60 4.11 1.44
N SER A 232 2.69 3.46 1.01
CA SER A 232 4.01 4.09 0.83
C SER A 232 4.74 3.64 -0.46
N ASP A 233 4.01 3.12 -1.45
CA ASP A 233 4.56 2.61 -2.72
C ASP A 233 5.58 1.47 -2.52
N THR A 234 5.44 0.67 -1.46
CA THR A 234 6.45 -0.27 -1.01
C THR A 234 6.05 -1.72 -1.31
N LEU A 235 7.03 -2.54 -1.65
CA LEU A 235 6.95 -3.98 -1.49
C LEU A 235 7.73 -4.33 -0.22
N LEU A 236 7.00 -4.62 0.86
CA LEU A 236 7.58 -5.02 2.14
C LEU A 236 7.98 -6.51 2.08
N MET A 237 9.21 -6.82 2.48
CA MET A 237 9.73 -8.18 2.57
C MET A 237 10.13 -8.47 4.01
N GLY A 238 9.40 -9.37 4.66
CA GLY A 238 9.58 -9.75 6.04
C GLY A 238 10.69 -10.78 6.20
N PHE A 239 11.61 -10.51 7.10
CA PHE A 239 12.69 -11.40 7.50
C PHE A 239 12.71 -11.57 9.01
N PHE A 240 12.98 -12.79 9.46
CA PHE A 240 13.43 -13.03 10.81
C PHE A 240 14.92 -13.28 10.79
N CYS A 241 15.63 -12.85 11.83
CA CYS A 241 17.06 -13.09 12.01
C CYS A 241 17.38 -13.26 13.49
N GLU A 242 18.47 -13.97 13.77
CA GLU A 242 18.97 -14.14 15.14
C GLU A 242 19.99 -13.07 15.49
N LEU A 243 20.00 -12.65 16.75
CA LEU A 243 21.06 -11.82 17.30
C LEU A 243 22.40 -12.54 17.19
N ASP A 244 23.45 -11.82 16.80
CA ASP A 244 24.82 -12.31 16.77
C ASP A 244 25.72 -11.49 17.70
N GLY A 245 25.87 -11.93 18.95
CA GLY A 245 26.72 -11.28 19.96
C GLY A 245 25.96 -10.52 21.03
N SER A 246 26.33 -9.27 21.29
CA SER A 246 25.76 -8.45 22.37
C SER A 246 24.34 -8.00 22.06
N ASP A 247 23.44 -8.02 23.04
CA ASP A 247 22.04 -7.54 22.96
C ASP A 247 21.90 -6.05 23.32
N GLN A 248 23.03 -5.34 23.54
CA GLN A 248 23.00 -3.92 23.91
C GLN A 248 22.63 -3.03 22.72
N VAL A 249 21.42 -2.52 22.76
CA VAL A 249 20.89 -1.58 21.76
C VAL A 249 21.59 -0.22 21.86
N LYS A 250 22.00 0.32 20.72
CA LYS A 250 22.52 1.68 20.54
C LYS A 250 21.73 2.37 19.45
N LEU A 251 20.79 3.21 19.85
CA LEU A 251 19.97 3.98 18.89
C LEU A 251 20.83 5.01 18.14
N ASP A 252 20.55 5.19 16.86
CA ASP A 252 21.15 6.27 16.06
C ASP A 252 20.66 7.67 16.50
N GLY A 253 19.52 7.74 17.22
CA GLY A 253 18.93 8.96 17.77
C GLY A 253 18.09 9.79 16.80
N ASN A 254 18.01 9.43 15.52
CA ASN A 254 17.27 10.18 14.51
C ASN A 254 15.95 9.54 14.12
N GLU A 255 15.94 8.24 13.86
CA GLU A 255 14.80 7.52 13.31
C GLU A 255 13.95 6.83 14.37
N LEU A 256 14.59 6.27 15.38
CA LEU A 256 13.95 5.57 16.48
C LEU A 256 13.97 6.38 17.77
N ALA A 257 12.80 6.46 18.42
CA ALA A 257 12.69 7.00 19.77
C ALA A 257 13.02 5.96 20.84
N LEU A 258 12.84 4.68 20.53
CA LEU A 258 12.94 3.56 21.45
C LEU A 258 13.14 2.27 20.67
N ALA A 259 13.97 1.36 21.20
CA ALA A 259 13.99 -0.04 20.82
C ALA A 259 14.24 -0.90 22.06
N GLU A 260 13.40 -1.90 22.27
CA GLU A 260 13.38 -2.74 23.48
C GLU A 260 13.13 -4.20 23.12
N TRP A 261 13.69 -5.09 23.92
CA TRP A 261 13.43 -6.52 23.85
C TRP A 261 12.15 -6.89 24.59
N PHE A 262 11.28 -7.65 23.93
CA PHE A 262 10.03 -8.16 24.52
C PHE A 262 10.05 -9.68 24.53
N GLU A 263 9.77 -10.25 25.71
CA GLU A 263 9.48 -11.67 25.81
C GLU A 263 8.23 -12.00 24.97
N ARG A 264 8.19 -13.19 24.40
CA ARG A 264 7.12 -13.69 23.53
C ARG A 264 5.72 -13.46 24.11
N ASN A 265 5.53 -13.69 25.41
CA ASN A 265 4.26 -13.51 26.12
C ASN A 265 3.96 -12.08 26.59
N GLN A 266 4.86 -11.13 26.33
CA GLN A 266 4.75 -9.74 26.77
C GLN A 266 4.61 -8.75 25.60
N ILE A 267 4.42 -9.24 24.39
CA ILE A 267 4.27 -8.38 23.20
C ILE A 267 3.05 -7.46 23.38
N PRO A 268 3.24 -6.13 23.44
CA PRO A 268 2.20 -5.17 23.81
C PRO A 268 1.40 -4.68 22.59
N VAL A 269 1.10 -5.59 21.64
CA VAL A 269 0.43 -5.25 20.37
C VAL A 269 -0.77 -6.19 20.17
N GLU A 270 -1.91 -5.59 19.84
CA GLU A 270 -3.10 -6.34 19.50
C GLU A 270 -3.03 -6.85 18.05
N PRO A 271 -3.58 -8.05 17.77
CA PRO A 271 -3.65 -8.57 16.43
C PRO A 271 -4.45 -7.64 15.50
N ASP A 272 -3.92 -7.39 14.31
CA ASP A 272 -4.67 -6.84 13.19
C ASP A 272 -4.48 -7.75 11.96
N ASP A 273 -5.34 -7.62 10.97
CA ASP A 273 -5.24 -8.39 9.74
C ASP A 273 -4.82 -7.52 8.54
N ILE A 274 -4.11 -6.43 8.81
CA ILE A 274 -3.77 -5.39 7.83
C ILE A 274 -2.31 -5.42 7.43
N SER A 275 -1.38 -5.52 8.40
CA SER A 275 0.04 -5.31 8.13
C SER A 275 0.91 -6.54 8.36
N LEU A 276 1.94 -6.70 7.50
CA LEU A 276 2.97 -7.72 7.66
C LEU A 276 3.72 -7.58 8.99
N THR A 277 4.00 -6.35 9.41
CA THR A 277 4.67 -6.07 10.69
C THR A 277 3.88 -6.65 11.86
N ASN A 278 2.55 -6.44 11.90
CA ASN A 278 1.72 -7.01 12.95
C ASN A 278 1.66 -8.53 12.86
N GLU A 279 1.48 -9.10 11.66
CA GLU A 279 1.49 -10.55 11.46
C GLU A 279 2.80 -11.18 11.97
N MET A 280 3.95 -10.58 11.66
CA MET A 280 5.26 -11.09 12.13
C MET A 280 5.38 -11.08 13.66
N MET A 281 4.92 -10.02 14.32
CA MET A 281 4.88 -9.97 15.78
C MET A 281 3.97 -11.06 16.37
N MET A 282 2.80 -11.28 15.75
CA MET A 282 1.85 -12.29 16.22
C MET A 282 2.33 -13.72 16.02
N VAL A 283 2.91 -14.05 14.86
CA VAL A 283 3.45 -15.42 14.65
C VAL A 283 4.64 -15.71 15.56
N PHE A 284 5.47 -14.71 15.87
CA PHE A 284 6.52 -14.88 16.89
C PHE A 284 5.89 -15.14 18.27
N ARG A 285 4.89 -14.34 18.69
CA ARG A 285 4.15 -14.58 19.94
C ARG A 285 3.59 -16.00 20.01
N ASP A 286 3.06 -16.50 18.90
CA ASP A 286 2.38 -17.79 18.81
C ASP A 286 3.33 -18.99 18.58
N GLY A 287 4.66 -18.79 18.73
CA GLY A 287 5.63 -19.87 18.78
C GLY A 287 6.54 -20.02 17.56
N TYR A 288 6.56 -19.07 16.62
CA TYR A 288 7.48 -19.11 15.49
C TYR A 288 8.94 -19.10 15.97
N THR A 289 9.76 -19.98 15.38
CA THR A 289 11.22 -20.06 15.55
C THR A 289 11.87 -20.13 14.17
N ILE A 290 13.11 -19.64 14.06
CA ILE A 290 13.93 -19.73 12.85
C ILE A 290 14.49 -21.14 12.72
#